data_46f319f72aa465539ce12f07e171037a
#
_entry.id   46f319f72aa465539ce12f07e171037a
#
_cell.length_a   1.000
_cell.length_b   1.000
_cell.length_c   1.000
_cell.angle_alpha   90.00
_cell.angle_beta   90.00
_cell.angle_gamma   90.00
#
_symmetry.space_group_name_H-M   'P 1'
#
loop_
_entity.id
_entity.type
_entity.pdbx_description
1 polymer ?
#
loop_
_entity_poly.entity_id
_entity_poly.type
_entity_poly.pdbx_seq_one_letter_code
_entity_poly.pdbx_strand_id
1 'polypeptide(L)'
;MGSEMCIRDSSCVDSENTIDTVLDYETGAILRTISVNNAVLNSSDPNSTFSVTVEEQDEADGALFAQVNVYVQLKDLTADNGDSSVDFTYVRSMPASDFTTGPVGLPRGTVELAFGDAASAMGVGPNDYTPGDVFVVGLEVELTDGRTYDWTSAAGIITGGFFASPFKYNALLTCSPMPGTYVVDMYDSYGDGWQTGSYASGGALSVDIDGTVVDVAMCSQWGTYEFDCVASADGYYAQATVDIPVGTESATWNWFGDFYGEIALTVTAPNGQVAFDTYPNYGTVSPGLLPVAVCAQ
;
A
#
# COMPACT_ATOMS: atom_id res chain seq x y z
N MET A 1 -45.88 -53.26 -17.03
CA MET A 1 -45.00 -52.48 -16.19
C MET A 1 -43.57 -52.77 -16.65
N GLY A 2 -43.13 -52.12 -17.69
CA GLY A 2 -41.81 -52.25 -18.26
C GLY A 2 -40.93 -51.16 -17.70
N SER A 3 -39.97 -51.49 -16.85
CA SER A 3 -38.83 -50.67 -16.55
C SER A 3 -37.97 -50.66 -17.79
N GLU A 4 -38.06 -49.64 -18.62
CA GLU A 4 -37.06 -49.39 -19.66
C GLU A 4 -35.82 -48.88 -18.98
N MET A 5 -34.85 -49.77 -18.95
CA MET A 5 -33.50 -49.47 -18.48
C MET A 5 -32.79 -48.68 -19.59
N CYS A 6 -32.68 -47.39 -19.45
CA CYS A 6 -31.86 -46.54 -20.32
C CYS A 6 -30.41 -46.97 -20.20
N ILE A 7 -29.98 -47.87 -21.10
CA ILE A 7 -28.60 -48.31 -21.23
C ILE A 7 -27.98 -47.44 -22.34
N ARG A 8 -27.22 -46.43 -21.91
CA ARG A 8 -26.25 -45.69 -22.73
C ARG A 8 -26.82 -45.03 -24.00
N ASP A 9 -27.74 -44.13 -23.83
CA ASP A 9 -27.93 -43.07 -24.83
C ASP A 9 -27.71 -41.74 -24.14
N SER A 10 -26.84 -40.90 -24.72
CA SER A 10 -26.48 -39.57 -24.22
C SER A 10 -27.61 -38.56 -24.22
N SER A 11 -28.83 -38.99 -24.51
CA SER A 11 -30.05 -38.19 -24.55
C SER A 11 -31.05 -38.43 -23.40
N CYS A 12 -30.76 -39.39 -22.49
CA CYS A 12 -31.58 -39.63 -21.32
C CYS A 12 -31.08 -38.80 -20.13
N VAL A 13 -31.61 -37.58 -19.99
CA VAL A 13 -31.42 -36.79 -18.79
C VAL A 13 -32.52 -37.16 -17.81
N ASP A 14 -32.21 -37.73 -16.67
CA ASP A 14 -33.13 -37.95 -15.56
C ASP A 14 -33.01 -36.77 -14.60
N SER A 15 -33.99 -35.86 -14.66
CA SER A 15 -34.06 -34.65 -13.83
C SER A 15 -34.17 -34.92 -12.32
N GLU A 16 -34.40 -36.17 -11.92
CA GLU A 16 -34.40 -36.59 -10.51
C GLU A 16 -33.06 -37.21 -10.09
N ASN A 17 -32.14 -37.41 -11.04
CA ASN A 17 -30.83 -37.94 -10.74
C ASN A 17 -29.85 -36.81 -10.39
N THR A 18 -29.35 -36.82 -9.17
CA THR A 18 -28.41 -35.82 -8.67
C THR A 18 -27.15 -35.70 -9.55
N ILE A 19 -26.75 -36.77 -10.27
CA ILE A 19 -25.60 -36.73 -11.17
C ILE A 19 -25.89 -35.97 -12.45
N ASP A 20 -27.13 -36.10 -13.00
CA ASP A 20 -27.52 -35.39 -14.21
C ASP A 20 -27.72 -33.90 -13.93
N THR A 21 -28.23 -33.55 -12.72
CA THR A 21 -28.33 -32.15 -12.29
C THR A 21 -26.95 -31.52 -12.02
N VAL A 22 -25.92 -32.29 -11.63
CA VAL A 22 -24.54 -31.80 -11.49
C VAL A 22 -23.89 -31.47 -12.83
N LEU A 23 -24.34 -32.10 -13.93
CA LEU A 23 -23.83 -31.81 -15.27
C LEU A 23 -24.44 -30.53 -15.89
N ASP A 24 -25.55 -30.03 -15.32
CA ASP A 24 -26.20 -28.78 -15.74
C ASP A 24 -25.68 -27.53 -14.99
N TYR A 25 -24.62 -27.65 -14.16
CA TYR A 25 -24.01 -26.49 -13.53
C TYR A 25 -23.27 -25.64 -14.57
N GLU A 26 -23.71 -24.41 -14.72
CA GLU A 26 -22.96 -23.40 -15.43
C GLU A 26 -21.63 -23.16 -14.69
N THR A 27 -20.53 -23.39 -15.36
CA THR A 27 -19.22 -23.02 -14.87
C THR A 27 -19.03 -21.51 -15.03
N GLY A 28 -18.67 -20.82 -13.95
CA GLY A 28 -18.37 -19.39 -13.97
C GLY A 28 -17.02 -19.09 -14.64
N ALA A 29 -16.70 -17.81 -14.70
CA ALA A 29 -15.37 -17.33 -15.10
C ALA A 29 -14.50 -17.07 -13.87
N ILE A 30 -13.19 -17.25 -14.04
CA ILE A 30 -12.16 -16.87 -13.07
C ILE A 30 -11.16 -15.90 -13.69
N LEU A 31 -10.58 -15.05 -12.86
CA LEU A 31 -9.52 -14.14 -13.25
C LEU A 31 -8.29 -14.44 -12.39
N ARG A 32 -7.50 -15.40 -12.86
CA ARG A 32 -6.31 -15.88 -12.13
C ARG A 32 -5.26 -14.80 -12.03
N THR A 33 -4.73 -14.55 -10.84
CA THR A 33 -3.56 -13.71 -10.62
C THR A 33 -2.32 -14.44 -11.08
N ILE A 34 -1.62 -13.90 -12.07
CA ILE A 34 -0.31 -14.38 -12.52
C ILE A 34 0.80 -13.73 -11.71
N SER A 35 0.74 -12.41 -11.57
CA SER A 35 1.68 -11.65 -10.72
C SER A 35 1.04 -10.33 -10.27
N VAL A 36 1.30 -9.94 -9.04
CA VAL A 36 1.11 -8.57 -8.59
C VAL A 36 2.43 -7.85 -8.86
N ASN A 37 2.42 -6.93 -9.82
CA ASN A 37 3.65 -6.25 -10.26
C ASN A 37 3.96 -5.04 -9.38
N ASN A 38 2.92 -4.29 -8.99
CA ASN A 38 3.00 -3.20 -8.02
C ASN A 38 1.68 -3.07 -7.26
N ALA A 39 1.75 -3.04 -5.92
CA ALA A 39 0.62 -2.84 -5.02
C ALA A 39 0.87 -1.70 -4.02
N VAL A 40 1.67 -0.71 -4.42
CA VAL A 40 1.92 0.52 -3.66
C VAL A 40 1.60 1.69 -4.57
N LEU A 41 0.83 2.65 -4.06
CA LEU A 41 0.49 3.89 -4.74
C LEU A 41 1.07 5.08 -3.96
N ASN A 42 1.86 5.89 -4.64
CA ASN A 42 2.36 7.14 -4.08
C ASN A 42 1.35 8.26 -4.35
N SER A 43 0.71 8.76 -3.31
CA SER A 43 -0.32 9.81 -3.41
C SER A 43 0.23 11.18 -3.81
N SER A 44 1.55 11.38 -3.76
CA SER A 44 2.21 12.58 -4.26
C SER A 44 2.52 12.54 -5.76
N ASP A 45 2.35 11.36 -6.40
CA ASP A 45 2.52 11.20 -7.85
C ASP A 45 1.23 10.65 -8.47
N PRO A 46 0.48 11.48 -9.22
CA PRO A 46 -0.76 11.03 -9.87
C PRO A 46 -0.54 9.92 -10.90
N ASN A 47 0.69 9.72 -11.39
CA ASN A 47 1.05 8.65 -12.34
C ASN A 47 1.56 7.38 -11.64
N SER A 48 1.70 7.40 -10.31
CA SER A 48 2.00 6.18 -9.55
C SER A 48 0.94 5.12 -9.84
N THR A 49 1.36 3.92 -10.26
CA THR A 49 0.46 2.97 -10.90
C THR A 49 0.44 1.63 -10.17
N PHE A 50 -0.75 1.22 -9.71
CA PHE A 50 -1.03 -0.18 -9.37
C PHE A 50 -0.96 -1.03 -10.63
N SER A 51 -0.40 -2.25 -10.55
CA SER A 51 -0.28 -3.13 -11.70
C SER A 51 -0.38 -4.60 -11.29
N VAL A 52 -1.27 -5.35 -11.96
CA VAL A 52 -1.45 -6.79 -11.80
C VAL A 52 -1.59 -7.48 -13.14
N THR A 53 -0.89 -8.57 -13.33
CA THR A 53 -1.06 -9.44 -14.51
C THR A 53 -2.04 -10.55 -14.16
N VAL A 54 -3.08 -10.69 -14.97
CA VAL A 54 -4.17 -11.64 -14.79
C VAL A 54 -4.39 -12.48 -16.03
N GLU A 55 -5.00 -13.66 -15.85
CA GLU A 55 -5.37 -14.57 -16.90
C GLU A 55 -6.82 -15.02 -16.70
N GLU A 56 -7.65 -14.78 -17.70
CA GLU A 56 -9.06 -15.14 -17.65
C GLU A 56 -9.26 -16.59 -18.13
N GLN A 57 -10.18 -17.29 -17.49
CA GLN A 57 -10.65 -18.61 -17.91
C GLN A 57 -12.16 -18.73 -17.65
N ASP A 58 -12.88 -18.98 -18.71
CA ASP A 58 -14.32 -19.31 -18.71
C ASP A 58 -14.54 -20.79 -19.12
N GLU A 59 -15.79 -21.20 -19.24
CA GLU A 59 -16.18 -22.57 -19.67
C GLU A 59 -15.81 -22.92 -21.12
N ALA A 60 -15.48 -21.90 -21.92
CA ALA A 60 -15.06 -22.02 -23.31
C ALA A 60 -13.58 -21.64 -23.53
N ASP A 61 -12.76 -21.80 -22.47
CA ASP A 61 -11.32 -21.51 -22.49
C ASP A 61 -11.00 -20.07 -22.95
N GLY A 62 -11.77 -19.10 -22.45
CA GLY A 62 -11.60 -17.68 -22.76
C GLY A 62 -12.32 -17.17 -24.00
N ALA A 63 -13.10 -18.02 -24.66
CA ALA A 63 -13.83 -17.62 -25.87
C ALA A 63 -15.09 -16.77 -25.57
N LEU A 64 -15.59 -16.79 -24.36
CA LEU A 64 -16.69 -15.95 -23.89
C LEU A 64 -16.23 -14.62 -23.29
N PHE A 65 -14.95 -14.44 -23.07
CA PHE A 65 -14.41 -13.24 -22.45
C PHE A 65 -14.72 -11.97 -23.26
N ALA A 66 -15.42 -11.00 -22.66
CA ALA A 66 -15.74 -9.72 -23.27
C ALA A 66 -14.82 -8.60 -22.79
N GLN A 67 -14.70 -8.43 -21.48
CA GLN A 67 -13.90 -7.37 -20.86
C GLN A 67 -13.65 -7.61 -19.36
N VAL A 68 -12.70 -6.85 -18.80
CA VAL A 68 -12.54 -6.65 -17.37
C VAL A 68 -12.98 -5.24 -17.01
N ASN A 69 -13.94 -5.10 -16.10
CA ASN A 69 -14.32 -3.85 -15.49
C ASN A 69 -13.46 -3.60 -14.24
N VAL A 70 -12.91 -2.41 -14.12
CA VAL A 70 -12.01 -1.99 -13.04
C VAL A 70 -12.75 -1.04 -12.12
N TYR A 71 -12.77 -1.37 -10.84
CA TYR A 71 -13.36 -0.59 -9.75
C TYR A 71 -12.28 -0.23 -8.73
N VAL A 72 -12.53 0.80 -7.95
CA VAL A 72 -11.66 1.19 -6.82
C VAL A 72 -12.52 1.59 -5.62
N GLN A 73 -12.03 1.25 -4.43
CA GLN A 73 -12.59 1.61 -3.13
C GLN A 73 -11.49 2.25 -2.29
N LEU A 74 -11.80 3.31 -1.53
CA LEU A 74 -10.94 3.80 -0.46
C LEU A 74 -11.34 3.12 0.85
N LYS A 75 -10.38 2.47 1.50
CA LYS A 75 -10.44 2.08 2.91
C LYS A 75 -9.57 3.04 3.71
N ASP A 76 -10.23 3.88 4.45
CA ASP A 76 -9.58 4.73 5.43
C ASP A 76 -9.24 3.88 6.66
N LEU A 77 -7.95 3.75 6.93
CA LEU A 77 -7.39 3.02 8.08
C LEU A 77 -6.73 3.96 9.08
N THR A 78 -6.77 5.27 8.82
CA THR A 78 -6.15 6.30 9.63
C THR A 78 -7.23 7.14 10.31
N ALA A 79 -7.50 6.87 11.59
CA ALA A 79 -8.66 7.40 12.32
C ALA A 79 -8.58 8.89 12.70
N ASP A 80 -7.42 9.54 12.50
CA ASP A 80 -7.15 10.87 13.09
C ASP A 80 -7.85 12.02 12.36
N ASN A 81 -8.33 11.80 11.12
CA ASN A 81 -8.99 12.80 10.27
C ASN A 81 -10.49 12.52 10.03
N GLY A 82 -11.05 11.49 10.64
CA GLY A 82 -12.41 10.99 10.43
C GLY A 82 -12.46 9.76 9.53
N ASP A 83 -13.64 9.35 9.07
CA ASP A 83 -13.83 8.23 8.14
C ASP A 83 -14.18 8.77 6.76
N SER A 84 -13.24 8.72 5.85
CA SER A 84 -13.37 9.11 4.44
C SER A 84 -13.50 7.90 3.49
N SER A 85 -13.83 6.72 4.01
CA SER A 85 -14.00 5.51 3.21
C SER A 85 -15.03 5.71 2.09
N VAL A 86 -14.70 5.22 0.90
CA VAL A 86 -15.57 5.27 -0.29
C VAL A 86 -15.81 3.85 -0.78
N ASP A 87 -17.05 3.50 -1.09
CA ASP A 87 -17.42 2.20 -1.66
C ASP A 87 -16.88 2.04 -3.09
N PHE A 88 -16.89 0.79 -3.59
CA PHE A 88 -16.43 0.47 -4.93
C PHE A 88 -17.05 1.36 -5.99
N THR A 89 -16.22 2.11 -6.67
CA THR A 89 -16.57 3.03 -7.76
C THR A 89 -15.95 2.54 -9.06
N TYR A 90 -16.74 2.52 -10.13
CA TYR A 90 -16.26 2.15 -11.47
C TYR A 90 -15.24 3.17 -11.99
N VAL A 91 -14.16 2.67 -12.59
CA VAL A 91 -13.12 3.50 -13.19
C VAL A 91 -13.16 3.36 -14.71
N ARG A 92 -12.99 2.14 -15.23
CA ARG A 92 -12.91 1.88 -16.68
C ARG A 92 -13.09 0.41 -16.98
N SER A 93 -13.30 0.10 -18.27
CA SER A 93 -13.26 -1.27 -18.79
C SER A 93 -12.01 -1.49 -19.65
N MET A 94 -11.53 -2.72 -19.65
CA MET A 94 -10.48 -3.23 -20.53
C MET A 94 -11.10 -4.32 -21.41
N PRO A 95 -11.28 -4.10 -22.73
CA PRO A 95 -11.87 -5.09 -23.61
C PRO A 95 -10.95 -6.29 -23.82
N ALA A 96 -11.50 -7.44 -24.20
CA ALA A 96 -10.74 -8.65 -24.47
C ALA A 96 -9.63 -8.45 -25.52
N SER A 97 -9.79 -7.46 -26.43
CA SER A 97 -8.77 -7.10 -27.42
C SER A 97 -7.44 -6.58 -26.83
N ASP A 98 -7.46 -6.12 -25.57
CA ASP A 98 -6.27 -5.65 -24.85
C ASP A 98 -5.51 -6.80 -24.19
N PHE A 99 -6.08 -8.00 -24.24
CA PHE A 99 -5.46 -9.23 -23.74
C PHE A 99 -4.82 -10.01 -24.88
N THR A 100 -3.72 -10.68 -24.60
CA THR A 100 -3.01 -11.54 -25.53
C THR A 100 -3.10 -12.99 -25.10
N THR A 101 -2.91 -13.93 -26.02
CA THR A 101 -2.90 -15.35 -25.66
C THR A 101 -1.69 -15.67 -24.77
N GLY A 102 -1.95 -16.13 -23.56
CA GLY A 102 -0.94 -16.57 -22.61
C GLY A 102 -0.33 -17.94 -22.96
N PRO A 103 0.67 -18.40 -22.20
CA PRO A 103 1.39 -19.66 -22.47
C PRO A 103 0.53 -20.90 -22.47
N VAL A 104 -0.64 -20.87 -21.83
CA VAL A 104 -1.58 -22.01 -21.76
C VAL A 104 -2.77 -21.85 -22.69
N GLY A 105 -2.74 -20.84 -23.57
CA GLY A 105 -3.79 -20.59 -24.56
C GLY A 105 -4.91 -19.65 -24.11
N LEU A 106 -4.91 -19.21 -22.86
CA LEU A 106 -5.94 -18.36 -22.26
C LEU A 106 -5.63 -16.86 -22.44
N PRO A 107 -6.66 -15.96 -22.43
CA PRO A 107 -6.46 -14.52 -22.46
C PRO A 107 -5.68 -14.03 -21.24
N ARG A 108 -4.54 -13.36 -21.46
CA ARG A 108 -3.69 -12.81 -20.41
C ARG A 108 -3.43 -11.34 -20.68
N GLY A 109 -3.58 -10.50 -19.65
CA GLY A 109 -3.37 -9.07 -19.72
C GLY A 109 -2.85 -8.49 -18.43
N THR A 110 -2.35 -7.25 -18.50
CA THR A 110 -1.94 -6.48 -17.32
C THR A 110 -2.94 -5.36 -17.09
N VAL A 111 -3.57 -5.38 -15.92
CA VAL A 111 -4.44 -4.30 -15.45
C VAL A 111 -3.58 -3.29 -14.71
N GLU A 112 -3.60 -2.05 -15.17
CA GLU A 112 -2.91 -0.93 -14.56
C GLU A 112 -3.94 0.11 -14.11
N LEU A 113 -3.71 0.76 -12.97
CA LEU A 113 -4.56 1.83 -12.45
C LEU A 113 -3.68 2.91 -11.84
N ALA A 114 -3.65 4.09 -12.45
CA ALA A 114 -2.94 5.24 -11.92
C ALA A 114 -3.65 5.79 -10.67
N PHE A 115 -2.88 6.27 -9.70
CA PHE A 115 -3.39 6.88 -8.48
C PHE A 115 -4.36 8.04 -8.78
N GLY A 116 -3.99 8.94 -9.70
CA GLY A 116 -4.82 10.07 -10.08
C GLY A 116 -6.17 9.68 -10.68
N ASP A 117 -6.20 8.63 -11.52
CA ASP A 117 -7.43 8.11 -12.11
C ASP A 117 -8.33 7.49 -11.03
N ALA A 118 -7.74 6.73 -10.11
CA ALA A 118 -8.44 6.11 -8.99
C ALA A 118 -9.06 7.16 -8.05
N ALA A 119 -8.27 8.14 -7.61
CA ALA A 119 -8.72 9.24 -6.75
C ALA A 119 -9.83 10.06 -7.43
N SER A 120 -9.65 10.39 -8.71
CA SER A 120 -10.64 11.13 -9.51
C SER A 120 -11.96 10.37 -9.64
N ALA A 121 -11.91 9.07 -9.89
CA ALA A 121 -13.11 8.23 -10.00
C ALA A 121 -13.93 8.23 -8.71
N MET A 122 -13.26 8.14 -7.56
CA MET A 122 -13.90 8.19 -6.24
C MET A 122 -14.29 9.61 -5.80
N GLY A 123 -13.77 10.65 -6.46
CA GLY A 123 -13.99 12.05 -6.07
C GLY A 123 -13.27 12.44 -4.78
N VAL A 124 -12.19 11.73 -4.44
CA VAL A 124 -11.39 12.00 -3.23
C VAL A 124 -10.21 12.92 -3.53
N GLY A 125 -9.87 13.77 -2.57
CA GLY A 125 -8.77 14.73 -2.63
C GLY A 125 -7.74 14.52 -1.50
N PRO A 126 -6.70 15.37 -1.45
CA PRO A 126 -5.58 15.23 -0.50
C PRO A 126 -5.96 15.24 0.99
N ASN A 127 -7.17 15.68 1.33
CA ASN A 127 -7.65 15.69 2.72
C ASN A 127 -8.43 14.41 3.09
N ASP A 128 -8.75 13.55 2.11
CA ASP A 128 -9.60 12.39 2.29
C ASP A 128 -8.80 11.08 2.47
N TYR A 129 -7.48 11.13 2.26
CA TYR A 129 -6.60 9.97 2.42
C TYR A 129 -5.25 10.38 3.00
N THR A 130 -4.60 9.44 3.68
CA THR A 130 -3.25 9.59 4.23
C THR A 130 -2.41 8.34 3.97
N PRO A 131 -1.07 8.42 4.10
CA PRO A 131 -0.23 7.22 4.07
C PRO A 131 -0.67 6.20 5.11
N GLY A 132 -0.79 4.95 4.68
CA GLY A 132 -1.32 3.86 5.50
C GLY A 132 -2.75 3.46 5.13
N ASP A 133 -3.50 4.32 4.45
CA ASP A 133 -4.78 3.94 3.86
C ASP A 133 -4.59 3.00 2.68
N VAL A 134 -5.67 2.39 2.22
CA VAL A 134 -5.63 1.37 1.17
C VAL A 134 -6.64 1.69 0.08
N PHE A 135 -6.17 1.77 -1.16
CA PHE A 135 -7.03 1.66 -2.33
C PHE A 135 -7.23 0.18 -2.65
N VAL A 136 -8.46 -0.28 -2.61
CA VAL A 136 -8.81 -1.65 -3.01
C VAL A 136 -9.22 -1.63 -4.47
N VAL A 137 -8.41 -2.24 -5.33
CA VAL A 137 -8.73 -2.40 -6.75
C VAL A 137 -9.58 -3.65 -6.91
N GLY A 138 -10.82 -3.48 -7.37
CA GLY A 138 -11.75 -4.56 -7.67
C GLY A 138 -11.80 -4.81 -9.19
N LEU A 139 -11.81 -6.07 -9.57
CA LEU A 139 -11.94 -6.50 -10.96
C LEU A 139 -13.22 -7.32 -11.13
N GLU A 140 -13.94 -7.07 -12.19
CA GLU A 140 -15.12 -7.83 -12.60
C GLU A 140 -14.91 -8.33 -14.02
N VAL A 141 -15.04 -9.63 -14.24
CA VAL A 141 -15.04 -10.23 -15.57
C VAL A 141 -16.45 -10.15 -16.13
N GLU A 142 -16.60 -9.67 -17.34
CA GLU A 142 -17.85 -9.69 -18.09
C GLU A 142 -17.68 -10.61 -19.31
N LEU A 143 -18.65 -11.49 -19.52
CA LEU A 143 -18.70 -12.40 -20.63
C LEU A 143 -19.58 -11.86 -21.77
N THR A 144 -19.41 -12.35 -22.98
CA THR A 144 -20.15 -11.94 -24.17
C THR A 144 -21.65 -12.23 -24.11
N ASP A 145 -22.07 -13.11 -23.21
CA ASP A 145 -23.48 -13.42 -22.92
C ASP A 145 -24.09 -12.54 -21.81
N GLY A 146 -23.30 -11.61 -21.23
CA GLY A 146 -23.72 -10.67 -20.21
C GLY A 146 -23.59 -11.17 -18.77
N ARG A 147 -23.09 -12.38 -18.56
CA ARG A 147 -22.74 -12.84 -17.18
C ARG A 147 -21.53 -12.05 -16.65
N THR A 148 -21.55 -11.77 -15.35
CA THR A 148 -20.44 -11.07 -14.66
C THR A 148 -19.98 -11.84 -13.43
N TYR A 149 -18.69 -11.77 -13.14
CA TYR A 149 -18.04 -12.42 -12.00
C TYR A 149 -17.05 -11.48 -11.34
N ASP A 150 -17.20 -11.28 -10.04
CA ASP A 150 -16.39 -10.37 -9.25
C ASP A 150 -16.00 -11.00 -7.89
N TRP A 151 -15.50 -10.17 -6.98
CA TRP A 151 -15.10 -10.58 -5.63
C TRP A 151 -16.26 -11.09 -4.76
N THR A 152 -17.50 -10.84 -5.11
CA THR A 152 -18.69 -11.35 -4.39
C THR A 152 -19.08 -12.74 -4.89
N SER A 153 -18.71 -13.07 -6.11
CA SER A 153 -18.98 -14.36 -6.75
C SER A 153 -18.00 -15.45 -6.32
N ALA A 154 -16.82 -15.06 -5.78
CA ALA A 154 -15.71 -15.96 -5.52
C ALA A 154 -15.80 -16.61 -4.13
N ALA A 155 -16.05 -17.92 -4.07
CA ALA A 155 -15.87 -18.73 -2.87
C ALA A 155 -14.37 -18.86 -2.49
N GLY A 156 -14.09 -19.25 -1.25
CA GLY A 156 -12.70 -19.34 -0.75
C GLY A 156 -11.75 -20.23 -1.56
N ILE A 157 -12.26 -21.27 -2.23
CA ILE A 157 -11.47 -22.13 -3.14
C ILE A 157 -11.05 -21.38 -4.42
N ILE A 158 -11.84 -20.41 -4.86
CA ILE A 158 -11.56 -19.58 -6.05
C ILE A 158 -10.55 -18.50 -5.72
N THR A 159 -10.68 -17.86 -4.54
CA THR A 159 -9.82 -16.73 -4.14
C THR A 159 -8.39 -17.14 -3.82
N GLY A 160 -8.18 -18.39 -3.45
CA GLY A 160 -6.88 -18.92 -3.06
C GLY A 160 -6.51 -20.21 -3.79
N GLY A 161 -5.46 -20.88 -3.33
CA GLY A 161 -5.02 -22.17 -3.84
C GLY A 161 -4.68 -22.16 -5.33
N PHE A 162 -5.14 -23.15 -6.04
CA PHE A 162 -4.85 -23.36 -7.47
C PHE A 162 -5.43 -22.26 -8.37
N PHE A 163 -6.64 -21.78 -8.04
CA PHE A 163 -7.32 -20.79 -8.89
C PHE A 163 -6.78 -19.37 -8.71
N ALA A 164 -6.30 -19.02 -7.51
CA ALA A 164 -5.67 -17.72 -7.20
C ALA A 164 -6.41 -16.51 -7.83
N SER A 165 -7.76 -16.51 -7.75
CA SER A 165 -8.63 -15.51 -8.38
C SER A 165 -9.39 -14.70 -7.32
N PRO A 166 -8.72 -13.75 -6.63
CA PRO A 166 -9.33 -12.98 -5.56
C PRO A 166 -10.27 -11.89 -6.06
N PHE A 167 -10.18 -11.48 -7.32
CA PHE A 167 -10.90 -10.37 -7.96
C PHE A 167 -10.70 -9.01 -7.29
N LYS A 168 -9.96 -8.91 -6.18
CA LYS A 168 -9.62 -7.66 -5.52
C LYS A 168 -8.23 -7.68 -4.92
N TYR A 169 -7.59 -6.51 -4.93
CA TYR A 169 -6.21 -6.29 -4.53
C TYR A 169 -6.09 -5.04 -3.67
N ASN A 170 -5.33 -5.11 -2.61
CA ASN A 170 -5.04 -3.97 -1.78
C ASN A 170 -3.80 -3.24 -2.33
N ALA A 171 -3.92 -1.97 -2.63
CA ALA A 171 -2.81 -1.07 -2.95
C ALA A 171 -2.60 -0.13 -1.77
N LEU A 172 -1.46 -0.26 -1.09
CA LEU A 172 -1.11 0.58 0.05
C LEU A 172 -0.80 2.00 -0.42
N LEU A 173 -1.37 3.00 0.24
CA LEU A 173 -1.02 4.39 -0.01
C LEU A 173 0.25 4.77 0.75
N THR A 174 1.17 5.36 0.02
CA THR A 174 2.36 6.04 0.51
C THR A 174 2.38 7.47 0.00
N CYS A 175 3.35 8.29 0.41
CA CYS A 175 3.61 9.58 -0.21
C CYS A 175 5.10 9.87 -0.26
N SER A 176 5.52 10.72 -1.19
CA SER A 176 6.84 11.32 -1.17
C SER A 176 6.94 12.31 -0.01
N PRO A 177 8.08 12.39 0.68
CA PRO A 177 8.26 13.35 1.76
C PRO A 177 8.20 14.78 1.21
N MET A 178 7.66 15.71 2.03
CA MET A 178 7.66 17.14 1.67
C MET A 178 9.09 17.64 1.49
N PRO A 179 9.44 18.18 0.31
CA PRO A 179 10.77 18.73 0.10
C PRO A 179 10.97 20.04 0.85
N GLY A 180 12.20 20.31 1.25
CA GLY A 180 12.62 21.53 1.94
C GLY A 180 13.36 21.25 3.24
N THR A 181 13.54 22.30 4.03
CA THR A 181 14.34 22.23 5.25
C THR A 181 13.44 21.86 6.44
N TYR A 182 13.69 20.70 7.01
CA TYR A 182 13.14 20.29 8.30
C TYR A 182 13.99 20.84 9.43
N VAL A 183 13.37 21.31 10.48
CA VAL A 183 14.04 21.81 11.69
C VAL A 183 13.93 20.72 12.77
N VAL A 184 15.05 20.37 13.36
CA VAL A 184 15.15 19.42 14.48
C VAL A 184 15.57 20.19 15.73
N ASP A 185 14.65 20.41 16.64
CA ASP A 185 14.92 20.95 17.96
C ASP A 185 15.32 19.80 18.89
N MET A 186 16.47 19.91 19.48
CA MET A 186 17.10 18.89 20.31
C MET A 186 17.16 19.36 21.76
N TYR A 187 16.63 18.56 22.67
CA TYR A 187 16.60 18.87 24.10
C TYR A 187 17.28 17.79 24.92
N ASP A 188 17.93 18.19 25.98
CA ASP A 188 18.54 17.34 27.00
C ASP A 188 18.17 17.86 28.39
N SER A 189 17.70 16.99 29.30
CA SER A 189 17.22 17.42 30.61
C SER A 189 18.33 17.52 31.66
N TYR A 190 19.48 16.90 31.41
CA TYR A 190 20.61 16.95 32.33
C TYR A 190 21.61 18.06 31.98
N GLY A 191 21.71 18.43 30.71
CA GLY A 191 22.54 19.56 30.22
C GLY A 191 23.95 19.17 29.87
N ASP A 192 24.17 17.93 29.47
CA ASP A 192 25.49 17.47 29.02
C ASP A 192 25.45 16.90 27.58
N GLY A 193 24.35 17.12 26.86
CA GLY A 193 24.14 16.74 25.47
C GLY A 193 23.69 15.30 25.28
N TRP A 194 23.51 14.87 24.04
CA TRP A 194 22.91 13.60 23.75
C TRP A 194 23.87 12.41 23.91
N GLN A 195 23.51 11.44 24.75
CA GLN A 195 24.13 10.14 24.84
C GLN A 195 23.15 9.09 24.31
N THR A 196 23.23 8.86 23.00
CA THR A 196 22.35 7.94 22.28
C THR A 196 22.95 6.54 22.20
N GLY A 197 22.11 5.52 22.09
CA GLY A 197 22.53 4.14 21.93
C GLY A 197 23.05 3.48 23.20
N SER A 198 24.20 2.80 23.14
CA SER A 198 24.87 2.19 24.28
C SER A 198 25.93 3.13 24.83
N TYR A 199 26.14 3.12 26.14
CA TYR A 199 27.09 3.92 26.91
C TYR A 199 28.15 4.66 26.08
N ALA A 200 28.09 5.99 26.07
CA ALA A 200 29.02 6.90 25.41
C ALA A 200 29.23 6.69 23.89
N SER A 201 28.35 5.96 23.23
CA SER A 201 28.36 5.90 21.78
C SER A 201 27.57 7.10 21.23
N GLY A 202 28.17 7.88 20.36
CA GLY A 202 27.51 8.97 19.66
C GLY A 202 26.63 8.43 18.55
N GLY A 203 25.47 7.89 18.88
CA GLY A 203 24.43 7.62 17.90
C GLY A 203 23.71 8.91 17.52
N ALA A 204 22.79 8.82 16.57
CA ALA A 204 22.11 9.97 15.99
C ALA A 204 20.62 9.74 15.82
N LEU A 205 19.88 10.82 15.55
CA LEU A 205 18.74 10.77 14.69
C LEU A 205 19.26 10.68 13.28
N SER A 206 19.12 9.50 12.64
CA SER A 206 19.58 9.24 11.29
C SER A 206 18.43 9.39 10.30
N VAL A 207 18.63 10.20 9.27
CA VAL A 207 17.63 10.38 8.21
C VAL A 207 18.20 9.81 6.91
N ASP A 208 17.61 8.72 6.44
CA ASP A 208 17.94 8.12 5.16
C ASP A 208 17.06 8.76 4.07
N ILE A 209 17.68 9.48 3.18
CA ILE A 209 17.06 10.19 2.06
C ILE A 209 17.51 9.49 0.77
N ASP A 210 16.66 8.62 0.22
CA ASP A 210 16.94 7.83 -0.99
C ASP A 210 18.30 7.11 -0.95
N GLY A 211 18.66 6.54 0.21
CA GLY A 211 19.95 5.85 0.44
C GLY A 211 21.11 6.77 0.86
N THR A 212 20.88 8.07 1.01
CA THR A 212 21.87 9.00 1.58
C THR A 212 21.51 9.31 3.03
N VAL A 213 22.39 8.96 3.95
CA VAL A 213 22.16 9.15 5.39
C VAL A 213 22.67 10.50 5.87
N VAL A 214 21.84 11.23 6.59
CA VAL A 214 22.17 12.46 7.32
C VAL A 214 21.96 12.19 8.81
N ASP A 215 23.02 12.33 9.59
CA ASP A 215 23.01 12.10 11.03
C ASP A 215 22.93 13.43 11.79
N VAL A 216 22.07 13.49 12.80
CA VAL A 216 21.82 14.67 13.63
C VAL A 216 21.89 14.28 15.10
N ALA A 217 22.73 14.96 15.86
CA ALA A 217 22.78 14.84 17.33
C ALA A 217 23.34 16.12 17.97
N MET A 218 22.93 16.39 19.22
CA MET A 218 23.57 17.40 20.05
C MET A 218 24.88 16.86 20.61
N CYS A 219 25.97 17.61 20.48
CA CYS A 219 27.27 17.19 21.01
C CYS A 219 27.25 16.99 22.52
N SER A 220 27.81 15.88 22.98
CA SER A 220 28.07 15.60 24.39
C SER A 220 29.56 15.39 24.62
N GLN A 221 30.08 15.86 25.73
CA GLN A 221 31.49 15.62 26.13
C GLN A 221 31.75 14.12 26.39
N TRP A 222 30.74 13.32 26.58
CA TRP A 222 30.79 11.88 26.83
C TRP A 222 30.63 11.05 25.57
N GLY A 223 30.14 11.68 24.45
CA GLY A 223 29.91 11.02 23.17
C GLY A 223 31.13 10.98 22.28
N THR A 224 31.22 9.94 21.45
CA THR A 224 32.14 9.89 20.32
C THR A 224 31.32 9.78 19.05
N TYR A 225 31.44 10.76 18.16
CA TYR A 225 30.66 10.86 16.93
C TYR A 225 31.53 10.60 15.71
N GLU A 226 31.04 9.87 14.75
CA GLU A 226 31.65 9.67 13.43
C GLU A 226 31.18 10.71 12.40
N PHE A 227 30.32 11.65 12.85
CA PHE A 227 29.75 12.75 12.07
C PHE A 227 29.84 14.06 12.84
N ASP A 228 29.54 15.19 12.22
CA ASP A 228 29.56 16.51 12.82
C ASP A 228 28.30 16.71 13.71
N CYS A 229 28.46 16.53 15.02
CA CYS A 229 27.40 16.83 15.98
C CYS A 229 27.20 18.34 16.17
N VAL A 230 26.02 18.77 16.60
CA VAL A 230 25.67 20.17 16.82
C VAL A 230 26.06 20.61 18.24
N ALA A 231 26.88 21.62 18.33
CA ALA A 231 27.29 22.17 19.62
C ALA A 231 26.12 22.92 20.31
N SER A 232 25.93 22.63 21.61
CA SER A 232 25.01 23.39 22.46
C SER A 232 25.77 24.44 23.27
N ALA A 233 25.14 25.59 23.51
CA ALA A 233 25.72 26.66 24.32
C ALA A 233 25.65 26.34 25.82
N ASP A 234 24.67 25.56 26.25
CA ASP A 234 24.39 25.27 27.67
C ASP A 234 24.22 23.76 27.95
N GLY A 235 24.30 22.92 26.92
CA GLY A 235 24.08 21.48 27.00
C GLY A 235 22.60 21.05 26.96
N TYR A 236 21.67 21.98 27.19
CA TYR A 236 20.23 21.67 27.29
C TYR A 236 19.47 21.74 25.97
N TYR A 237 19.94 22.57 25.02
CA TYR A 237 19.27 22.80 23.75
C TYR A 237 20.25 23.00 22.61
N ALA A 238 19.91 22.42 21.47
CA ALA A 238 20.53 22.73 20.19
C ALA A 238 19.51 22.57 19.07
N GLN A 239 19.78 23.13 17.90
CA GLN A 239 18.93 23.01 16.72
C GLN A 239 19.77 22.62 15.52
N ALA A 240 19.23 21.68 14.74
CA ALA A 240 19.77 21.25 13.46
C ALA A 240 18.76 21.40 12.34
N THR A 241 19.22 21.27 11.11
CA THR A 241 18.36 21.20 9.94
C THR A 241 18.68 19.97 9.11
N VAL A 242 17.64 19.40 8.48
CA VAL A 242 17.75 18.34 7.50
C VAL A 242 17.06 18.81 6.24
N ASP A 243 17.80 18.88 5.13
CA ASP A 243 17.25 19.28 3.84
C ASP A 243 16.80 18.04 3.05
N ILE A 244 15.54 17.98 2.69
CA ILE A 244 14.98 16.96 1.81
C ILE A 244 14.85 17.57 0.41
N PRO A 245 15.60 17.06 -0.60
CA PRO A 245 15.56 17.59 -1.96
C PRO A 245 14.19 17.40 -2.63
N VAL A 246 13.89 18.24 -3.62
CA VAL A 246 12.75 18.03 -4.51
C VAL A 246 12.97 16.74 -5.31
N GLY A 247 11.92 15.90 -5.36
CA GLY A 247 11.97 14.62 -6.09
C GLY A 247 12.46 13.45 -5.24
N THR A 248 12.65 13.64 -3.92
CA THR A 248 12.92 12.54 -2.99
C THR A 248 11.74 11.58 -2.97
N GLU A 249 12.00 10.30 -3.15
CA GLU A 249 10.98 9.25 -3.10
C GLU A 249 10.73 8.77 -1.68
N SER A 250 11.78 8.73 -0.85
CA SER A 250 11.72 8.22 0.52
C SER A 250 12.61 9.02 1.46
N ALA A 251 12.10 9.35 2.65
CA ALA A 251 12.88 9.85 3.78
C ALA A 251 12.45 9.10 5.04
N THR A 252 13.34 8.26 5.57
CA THR A 252 13.08 7.50 6.78
C THR A 252 13.89 8.04 7.95
N TRP A 253 13.20 8.31 9.05
CA TRP A 253 13.76 8.89 10.25
C TRP A 253 13.95 7.80 11.29
N ASN A 254 15.19 7.48 11.65
CA ASN A 254 15.52 6.41 12.57
C ASN A 254 16.17 6.96 13.83
N TRP A 255 15.55 6.69 14.98
CA TRP A 255 16.06 7.06 16.28
C TRP A 255 16.95 5.97 16.86
N PHE A 256 18.16 6.32 17.23
CA PHE A 256 19.14 5.37 17.75
C PHE A 256 18.90 4.97 19.22
N GLY A 257 18.17 5.79 19.94
CA GLY A 257 17.80 5.57 21.35
C GLY A 257 18.36 6.62 22.28
N ASP A 258 17.93 6.54 23.52
CA ASP A 258 18.31 7.42 24.62
C ASP A 258 18.79 6.52 25.77
N PHE A 259 20.08 6.62 26.10
CA PHE A 259 20.67 5.70 27.08
C PHE A 259 20.27 6.04 28.51
N TYR A 260 20.11 7.33 28.82
CA TYR A 260 19.83 7.79 30.19
C TYR A 260 18.39 8.23 30.42
N GLY A 261 17.58 8.36 29.38
CA GLY A 261 16.18 8.78 29.48
C GLY A 261 16.02 10.29 29.64
N GLU A 262 16.94 11.08 29.08
CA GLU A 262 17.02 12.54 29.26
C GLU A 262 16.86 13.34 27.98
N ILE A 263 16.60 12.65 26.85
CA ILE A 263 16.48 13.26 25.54
C ILE A 263 15.03 13.46 25.16
N ALA A 264 14.73 14.62 24.58
CA ALA A 264 13.50 14.92 23.85
C ALA A 264 13.84 15.62 22.54
N LEU A 265 12.95 15.52 21.57
CA LEU A 265 13.12 16.18 20.27
C LEU A 265 11.79 16.58 19.66
N THR A 266 11.86 17.64 18.83
CA THR A 266 10.75 18.07 17.97
C THR A 266 11.26 18.16 16.54
N VAL A 267 10.49 17.62 15.59
CA VAL A 267 10.76 17.73 14.15
C VAL A 267 9.67 18.59 13.53
N THR A 268 10.05 19.72 12.97
CA THR A 268 9.15 20.64 12.27
C THR A 268 9.41 20.59 10.77
N ALA A 269 8.36 20.34 10.00
CA ALA A 269 8.42 20.27 8.54
C ALA A 269 8.54 21.66 7.90
N PRO A 270 8.92 21.75 6.60
CA PRO A 270 9.10 23.02 5.88
C PRO A 270 7.87 23.93 5.86
N ASN A 271 6.66 23.37 5.94
CA ASN A 271 5.40 24.12 6.02
C ASN A 271 5.06 24.63 7.42
N GLY A 272 5.91 24.37 8.42
CA GLY A 272 5.70 24.73 9.83
C GLY A 272 4.88 23.72 10.63
N GLN A 273 4.44 22.61 10.04
CA GLN A 273 3.77 21.54 10.75
C GLN A 273 4.76 20.81 11.66
N VAL A 274 4.38 20.56 12.91
CA VAL A 274 5.11 19.68 13.81
C VAL A 274 4.84 18.23 13.35
N ALA A 275 5.87 17.60 12.79
CA ALA A 275 5.80 16.24 12.27
C ALA A 275 6.03 15.18 13.35
N PHE A 276 6.82 15.52 14.35
CA PHE A 276 7.10 14.66 15.51
C PHE A 276 7.45 15.52 16.72
N ASP A 277 6.96 15.18 17.91
CA ASP A 277 7.25 15.93 19.13
C ASP A 277 7.18 15.04 20.37
N THR A 278 8.20 15.16 21.21
CA THR A 278 8.21 14.52 22.54
C THR A 278 8.45 15.53 23.66
N TYR A 279 8.83 16.76 23.34
CA TYR A 279 9.08 17.77 24.37
C TYR A 279 7.77 18.20 25.04
N PRO A 280 7.73 18.32 26.37
CA PRO A 280 8.81 18.17 27.35
C PRO A 280 8.94 16.77 27.99
N ASN A 281 8.49 15.70 27.31
CA ASN A 281 8.52 14.34 27.84
C ASN A 281 9.83 13.66 27.45
N TYR A 282 10.84 13.76 28.28
CA TYR A 282 12.15 13.16 28.06
C TYR A 282 12.12 11.64 28.19
N GLY A 283 13.01 10.96 27.46
CA GLY A 283 13.20 9.50 27.56
C GLY A 283 12.04 8.65 27.05
N THR A 284 11.08 9.22 26.32
CA THR A 284 9.86 8.52 25.93
C THR A 284 9.95 7.86 24.55
N VAL A 285 10.97 8.20 23.76
CA VAL A 285 11.12 7.68 22.40
C VAL A 285 11.84 6.35 22.40
N SER A 286 11.18 5.30 21.93
CA SER A 286 11.83 4.00 21.72
C SER A 286 12.73 4.04 20.49
N PRO A 287 13.87 3.32 20.51
CA PRO A 287 14.70 3.16 19.32
C PRO A 287 13.94 2.59 18.13
N GLY A 288 14.24 3.06 16.92
CA GLY A 288 13.63 2.60 15.69
C GLY A 288 13.07 3.73 14.82
N LEU A 289 12.20 3.40 13.89
CA LEU A 289 11.61 4.36 12.98
C LEU A 289 10.67 5.33 13.71
N LEU A 290 10.87 6.62 13.45
CA LEU A 290 9.96 7.68 13.92
C LEU A 290 8.87 7.93 12.86
N PRO A 291 7.63 8.19 13.28
CA PRO A 291 6.51 8.47 12.39
C PRO A 291 6.55 9.92 11.86
N VAL A 292 7.66 10.31 11.24
CA VAL A 292 7.79 11.62 10.57
C VAL A 292 7.26 11.48 9.16
N ALA A 293 5.96 11.72 8.97
CA ALA A 293 5.30 11.59 7.67
C ALA A 293 4.58 12.91 7.32
N VAL A 294 5.25 13.76 6.55
CA VAL A 294 4.63 14.96 5.94
C VAL A 294 4.79 14.85 4.45
N CYS A 295 3.66 14.73 3.75
CA CYS A 295 3.63 14.46 2.32
C CYS A 295 3.87 15.73 1.48
N ALA A 296 4.56 15.58 0.35
CA ALA A 296 4.53 16.54 -0.74
C ALA A 296 3.10 16.65 -1.29
N GLN A 297 2.60 17.87 -1.44
CA GLN A 297 1.28 18.15 -2.03
C GLN A 297 1.43 18.58 -3.48
#